data_8b4b94c0c740e954b409e7dc189af37e
#
_entry.id   8b4b94c0c740e954b409e7dc189af37e
#
_cell.length_a   1.000
_cell.length_b   1.000
_cell.length_c   1.000
_cell.angle_alpha   90.00
_cell.angle_beta   90.00
_cell.angle_gamma   90.00
#
_symmetry.space_group_name_H-M   'P 1'
#
loop_
_entity.id
_entity.type
_entity.pdbx_description
1 polymer ?
#
loop_
_entity_poly.entity_id
_entity_poly.type
_entity_poly.pdbx_seq_one_letter_code
_entity_poly.pdbx_strand_id
1 'polypeptide(L)'
;MRILIDAMSGDNAPLETVKGAALAAKEFKDHEIVLVGDENVISDVAVKNEIDIAGIEIIHADTVITMEDSPLSVVRDKKDSSMSVGFKTLSKGDADAFVSAGNTGALITGATIIVRRIRGINRAAIASVLPLANPMLLMDSGANLTVTSDNIIQFAFMGSKYMEKIYGIDRPRVGQLNNGTEYNKGNALQTESYQLLSESGLNFVGNVEAKEAPFGVCDVLVTDGFSGNIFLKSVEGVSKFVMSAFKEVLTANTATKIATLTMYDKIKEMRQRFDSAEHGGAPLLGISKPVIKAHGSSDAVAIKNAVRQAIFFVQTGINDDIAIFAEDYDDKKMISDTEKMYEKV
;
A
#
# COMPACT_ATOMS: atom_id res chain seq x y z
N MET A 1 10.14 -7.87 16.78
CA MET A 1 9.57 -8.30 15.49
C MET A 1 10.66 -8.38 14.48
N ARG A 2 10.52 -9.29 13.51
CA ARG A 2 11.49 -9.54 12.46
C ARG A 2 10.93 -9.07 11.11
N ILE A 3 11.52 -8.02 10.53
CA ILE A 3 11.05 -7.35 9.32
C ILE A 3 12.02 -7.62 8.17
N LEU A 4 11.52 -8.28 7.12
CA LEU A 4 12.30 -8.58 5.93
C LEU A 4 12.23 -7.43 4.93
N ILE A 5 13.35 -7.09 4.30
CA ILE A 5 13.46 -6.10 3.22
C ILE A 5 14.05 -6.79 1.99
N ASP A 6 13.31 -6.76 0.88
CA ASP A 6 13.83 -7.14 -0.43
C ASP A 6 14.91 -6.14 -0.85
N ALA A 7 16.17 -6.54 -0.71
CA ALA A 7 17.31 -5.67 -0.94
C ALA A 7 17.57 -5.41 -2.43
N MET A 8 17.08 -6.29 -3.31
CA MET A 8 17.49 -6.34 -4.71
C MET A 8 16.48 -5.70 -5.67
N SER A 9 15.30 -5.31 -5.17
CA SER A 9 14.20 -4.86 -6.02
C SER A 9 13.89 -3.37 -5.84
N GLY A 10 13.63 -2.68 -6.96
CA GLY A 10 13.37 -1.25 -7.05
C GLY A 10 14.35 -0.55 -7.99
N ASP A 11 14.01 0.66 -8.44
CA ASP A 11 14.80 1.42 -9.43
C ASP A 11 16.19 1.83 -8.88
N ASN A 12 16.28 2.01 -7.56
CA ASN A 12 17.48 2.46 -6.84
C ASN A 12 18.13 1.33 -6.00
N ALA A 13 17.65 0.09 -6.15
CA ALA A 13 18.22 -1.06 -5.47
C ALA A 13 19.60 -1.47 -6.10
N PRO A 14 20.49 -2.05 -5.33
CA PRO A 14 20.42 -2.34 -3.90
C PRO A 14 20.84 -1.17 -2.99
N LEU A 15 21.37 -0.07 -3.54
CA LEU A 15 21.97 1.01 -2.75
C LEU A 15 20.97 1.63 -1.74
N GLU A 16 19.83 2.07 -2.23
CA GLU A 16 18.86 2.77 -1.37
C GLU A 16 18.11 1.81 -0.44
N THR A 17 17.94 0.54 -0.83
CA THR A 17 17.34 -0.48 0.03
C THR A 17 18.26 -0.84 1.20
N VAL A 18 19.56 -1.00 0.95
CA VAL A 18 20.57 -1.27 2.00
C VAL A 18 20.72 -0.06 2.94
N LYS A 19 20.80 1.17 2.40
CA LYS A 19 20.81 2.40 3.22
C LYS A 19 19.54 2.52 4.08
N GLY A 20 18.37 2.24 3.50
CA GLY A 20 17.10 2.29 4.20
C GLY A 20 17.02 1.26 5.33
N ALA A 21 17.54 0.06 5.11
CA ALA A 21 17.65 -0.97 6.14
C ALA A 21 18.55 -0.53 7.30
N ALA A 22 19.73 0.05 7.00
CA ALA A 22 20.63 0.59 8.01
C ALA A 22 19.99 1.72 8.83
N LEU A 23 19.27 2.63 8.16
CA LEU A 23 18.50 3.68 8.85
C LEU A 23 17.40 3.09 9.74
N ALA A 24 16.68 2.08 9.27
CA ALA A 24 15.63 1.39 10.01
C ALA A 24 16.21 0.67 11.25
N ALA A 25 17.29 -0.08 11.11
CA ALA A 25 17.96 -0.77 12.21
C ALA A 25 18.46 0.20 13.29
N LYS A 26 18.94 1.38 12.89
CA LYS A 26 19.37 2.43 13.83
C LYS A 26 18.21 3.07 14.59
N GLU A 27 17.07 3.25 13.93
CA GLU A 27 15.87 3.90 14.52
C GLU A 27 15.03 2.92 15.33
N PHE A 28 14.81 1.71 14.84
CA PHE A 28 13.91 0.71 15.45
C PHE A 28 14.67 -0.40 16.18
N LYS A 29 15.44 -0.05 17.18
CA LYS A 29 16.39 -0.93 17.90
C LYS A 29 15.78 -2.18 18.55
N ASP A 30 14.47 -2.13 18.85
CA ASP A 30 13.72 -3.24 19.46
C ASP A 30 13.21 -4.25 18.39
N HIS A 31 13.57 -4.05 17.12
CA HIS A 31 13.14 -4.86 16.00
C HIS A 31 14.36 -5.37 15.22
N GLU A 32 14.23 -6.56 14.70
CA GLU A 32 15.23 -7.20 13.85
C GLU A 32 14.94 -6.84 12.38
N ILE A 33 15.89 -6.16 11.75
CA ILE A 33 15.83 -5.82 10.33
C ILE A 33 16.69 -6.81 9.57
N VAL A 34 16.12 -7.43 8.54
CA VAL A 34 16.77 -8.48 7.76
C VAL A 34 16.73 -8.11 6.28
N LEU A 35 17.88 -8.19 5.62
CA LEU A 35 17.99 -8.02 4.17
C LEU A 35 17.83 -9.37 3.46
N VAL A 36 17.10 -9.40 2.36
CA VAL A 36 16.96 -10.59 1.51
C VAL A 36 17.52 -10.28 0.13
N GLY A 37 18.57 -11.01 -0.29
CA GLY A 37 19.20 -10.79 -1.59
C GLY A 37 20.58 -11.42 -1.70
N ASP A 38 21.30 -11.09 -2.78
CA ASP A 38 22.68 -11.56 -2.98
C ASP A 38 23.60 -10.95 -1.91
N GLU A 39 24.13 -11.80 -1.03
CA GLU A 39 24.96 -11.42 0.10
C GLU A 39 26.24 -10.69 -0.34
N ASN A 40 26.85 -11.12 -1.45
CA ASN A 40 28.05 -10.49 -1.97
C ASN A 40 27.75 -9.07 -2.48
N VAL A 41 26.68 -8.92 -3.25
CA VAL A 41 26.25 -7.61 -3.79
C VAL A 41 25.88 -6.66 -2.67
N ILE A 42 25.13 -7.12 -1.66
CA ILE A 42 24.75 -6.31 -0.48
C ILE A 42 26.00 -5.86 0.28
N SER A 43 26.93 -6.78 0.56
CA SER A 43 28.17 -6.49 1.28
C SER A 43 29.07 -5.52 0.53
N ASP A 44 29.25 -5.72 -0.79
CA ASP A 44 30.03 -4.82 -1.65
C ASP A 44 29.45 -3.40 -1.67
N VAL A 45 28.14 -3.27 -1.78
CA VAL A 45 27.45 -1.96 -1.74
C VAL A 45 27.62 -1.30 -0.39
N ALA A 46 27.52 -2.05 0.70
CA ALA A 46 27.70 -1.52 2.06
C ALA A 46 29.12 -0.99 2.25
N VAL A 47 30.14 -1.77 1.88
CA VAL A 47 31.55 -1.37 1.99
C VAL A 47 31.85 -0.15 1.11
N LYS A 48 31.45 -0.19 -0.17
CA LYS A 48 31.73 0.90 -1.13
C LYS A 48 31.12 2.24 -0.74
N ASN A 49 29.99 2.22 -0.04
CA ASN A 49 29.24 3.43 0.32
C ASN A 49 29.32 3.74 1.83
N GLU A 50 30.21 3.08 2.56
CA GLU A 50 30.39 3.28 4.02
C GLU A 50 29.08 3.14 4.82
N ILE A 51 28.24 2.16 4.44
CA ILE A 51 26.97 1.90 5.11
C ILE A 51 27.22 0.86 6.21
N ASP A 52 26.89 1.22 7.44
CA ASP A 52 26.97 0.30 8.57
C ASP A 52 25.77 -0.67 8.56
N ILE A 53 26.03 -1.92 8.25
CA ILE A 53 25.06 -3.04 8.31
C ILE A 53 25.42 -4.04 9.43
N ALA A 54 26.27 -3.65 10.39
CA ALA A 54 26.61 -4.52 11.50
C ALA A 54 25.34 -4.87 12.30
N GLY A 55 25.12 -6.17 12.52
CA GLY A 55 23.93 -6.68 13.20
C GLY A 55 22.68 -6.81 12.32
N ILE A 56 22.75 -6.48 11.03
CA ILE A 56 21.70 -6.80 10.07
C ILE A 56 21.98 -8.18 9.46
N GLU A 57 21.08 -9.12 9.66
CA GLU A 57 21.15 -10.44 9.02
C GLU A 57 20.86 -10.32 7.53
N ILE A 58 21.55 -11.14 6.72
CA ILE A 58 21.28 -11.28 5.29
C ILE A 58 20.80 -12.71 5.01
N ILE A 59 19.61 -12.83 4.45
CA ILE A 59 19.10 -14.08 3.89
C ILE A 59 19.48 -14.10 2.41
N HIS A 60 20.37 -15.01 2.03
CA HIS A 60 20.85 -15.09 0.67
C HIS A 60 19.76 -15.47 -0.34
N ALA A 61 19.79 -14.85 -1.51
CA ALA A 61 18.93 -15.14 -2.65
C ALA A 61 19.69 -14.89 -3.96
N ASP A 62 19.68 -15.89 -4.85
CA ASP A 62 20.55 -15.92 -6.04
C ASP A 62 20.07 -15.02 -7.18
N THR A 63 18.76 -14.76 -7.27
CA THR A 63 18.16 -14.05 -8.41
C THR A 63 17.27 -12.89 -8.01
N VAL A 64 16.84 -12.10 -8.99
CA VAL A 64 16.02 -10.90 -8.82
C VAL A 64 14.82 -10.96 -9.77
N ILE A 65 13.65 -10.53 -9.30
CA ILE A 65 12.49 -10.23 -10.15
C ILE A 65 12.64 -8.81 -10.68
N THR A 66 12.77 -8.67 -12.00
CA THR A 66 12.85 -7.37 -12.69
C THR A 66 11.46 -6.80 -13.01
N MET A 67 11.40 -5.56 -13.47
CA MET A 67 10.13 -4.93 -13.86
C MET A 67 9.52 -5.54 -15.14
N GLU A 68 10.33 -6.16 -15.99
CA GLU A 68 9.90 -6.85 -17.23
C GLU A 68 9.47 -8.30 -17.00
N ASP A 69 9.78 -8.87 -15.84
CA ASP A 69 9.42 -10.26 -15.54
C ASP A 69 7.90 -10.44 -15.43
N SER A 70 7.42 -11.59 -15.90
CA SER A 70 6.04 -11.98 -15.67
C SER A 70 5.72 -12.05 -14.17
N PRO A 71 4.55 -11.59 -13.71
CA PRO A 71 4.11 -11.74 -12.33
C PRO A 71 4.24 -13.17 -11.78
N LEU A 72 4.06 -14.18 -12.62
CA LEU A 72 4.17 -15.58 -12.22
C LEU A 72 5.60 -16.07 -12.03
N SER A 73 6.62 -15.33 -12.49
CA SER A 73 8.03 -15.74 -12.34
C SER A 73 8.43 -15.94 -10.89
N VAL A 74 7.84 -15.18 -9.96
CA VAL A 74 8.09 -15.30 -8.50
C VAL A 74 7.73 -16.69 -7.94
N VAL A 75 6.82 -17.40 -8.58
CA VAL A 75 6.37 -18.75 -8.15
C VAL A 75 6.80 -19.87 -9.10
N ARG A 76 7.28 -19.55 -10.30
CA ARG A 76 7.65 -20.54 -11.34
C ARG A 76 9.14 -20.58 -11.60
N ASP A 77 9.65 -19.55 -12.25
CA ASP A 77 10.97 -19.58 -12.88
C ASP A 77 12.07 -18.99 -11.97
N LYS A 78 11.71 -18.06 -11.06
CA LYS A 78 12.62 -17.37 -10.14
C LYS A 78 12.26 -17.61 -8.67
N LYS A 79 12.15 -18.89 -8.30
CA LYS A 79 11.79 -19.32 -6.94
C LYS A 79 12.88 -19.04 -5.90
N ASP A 80 14.07 -18.72 -6.33
CA ASP A 80 15.28 -18.35 -5.60
C ASP A 80 15.54 -16.84 -5.59
N SER A 81 14.58 -16.04 -6.13
CA SER A 81 14.66 -14.59 -6.08
C SER A 81 14.45 -14.04 -4.67
N SER A 82 15.05 -12.86 -4.41
CA SER A 82 14.91 -12.15 -3.13
C SER A 82 13.44 -12.02 -2.69
N MET A 83 12.56 -11.67 -3.63
CA MET A 83 11.11 -11.60 -3.36
C MET A 83 10.51 -12.96 -3.00
N SER A 84 10.83 -14.03 -3.73
CA SER A 84 10.30 -15.38 -3.47
C SER A 84 10.83 -15.96 -2.15
N VAL A 85 12.12 -15.77 -1.86
CA VAL A 85 12.75 -16.18 -0.60
C VAL A 85 12.11 -15.43 0.57
N GLY A 86 11.95 -14.11 0.45
CA GLY A 86 11.27 -13.29 1.47
C GLY A 86 9.85 -13.77 1.75
N PHE A 87 9.05 -14.05 0.73
CA PHE A 87 7.69 -14.60 0.92
C PHE A 87 7.68 -15.98 1.57
N LYS A 88 8.61 -16.86 1.22
CA LYS A 88 8.71 -18.19 1.83
C LYS A 88 9.08 -18.09 3.31
N THR A 89 10.02 -17.21 3.67
CA THR A 89 10.40 -16.95 5.06
C THR A 89 9.21 -16.39 5.85
N LEU A 90 8.51 -15.40 5.29
CA LEU A 90 7.30 -14.83 5.90
C LEU A 90 6.19 -15.89 6.10
N SER A 91 5.94 -16.73 5.08
CA SER A 91 4.90 -17.76 5.11
C SER A 91 5.15 -18.88 6.15
N LYS A 92 6.42 -19.17 6.42
CA LYS A 92 6.82 -20.15 7.47
C LYS A 92 6.63 -19.61 8.88
N GLY A 93 6.44 -18.30 9.05
CA GLY A 93 6.38 -17.64 10.34
C GLY A 93 7.76 -17.27 10.91
N ASP A 94 8.82 -17.36 10.10
CA ASP A 94 10.17 -16.98 10.47
C ASP A 94 10.40 -15.47 10.40
N ALA A 95 9.34 -14.70 10.05
CA ALA A 95 9.30 -13.25 10.03
C ALA A 95 7.86 -12.74 10.25
N ASP A 96 7.75 -11.45 10.62
CA ASP A 96 6.48 -10.80 10.94
C ASP A 96 5.95 -9.96 9.77
N ALA A 97 6.81 -9.38 8.95
CA ALA A 97 6.44 -8.60 7.78
C ALA A 97 7.50 -8.62 6.67
N PHE A 98 7.08 -8.26 5.45
CA PHE A 98 7.95 -8.16 4.27
C PHE A 98 7.73 -6.84 3.54
N VAL A 99 8.82 -6.15 3.22
CA VAL A 99 8.86 -4.88 2.48
C VAL A 99 9.57 -5.09 1.15
N SER A 100 8.98 -4.67 0.03
CA SER A 100 9.62 -4.71 -1.28
C SER A 100 9.23 -3.52 -2.16
N ALA A 101 10.21 -2.96 -2.88
CA ALA A 101 10.01 -1.93 -3.90
C ALA A 101 9.92 -2.52 -5.33
N GLY A 102 9.88 -3.84 -5.47
CA GLY A 102 9.93 -4.56 -6.75
C GLY A 102 8.63 -4.52 -7.57
N ASN A 103 8.59 -5.36 -8.59
CA ASN A 103 7.49 -5.52 -9.53
C ASN A 103 6.17 -5.78 -8.80
N THR A 104 5.21 -4.89 -8.97
CA THR A 104 3.91 -4.93 -8.25
C THR A 104 3.12 -6.19 -8.56
N GLY A 105 3.09 -6.63 -9.80
CA GLY A 105 2.40 -7.86 -10.22
C GLY A 105 3.00 -9.10 -9.55
N ALA A 106 4.34 -9.20 -9.50
CA ALA A 106 5.04 -10.29 -8.83
C ALA A 106 4.83 -10.25 -7.32
N LEU A 107 4.81 -9.06 -6.70
CA LEU A 107 4.54 -8.88 -5.28
C LEU A 107 3.14 -9.42 -4.92
N ILE A 108 2.10 -9.00 -5.65
CA ILE A 108 0.71 -9.45 -5.44
C ILE A 108 0.60 -10.96 -5.66
N THR A 109 1.20 -11.47 -6.73
CA THR A 109 1.18 -12.89 -7.08
C THR A 109 1.87 -13.74 -6.00
N GLY A 110 3.07 -13.35 -5.59
CA GLY A 110 3.84 -14.05 -4.55
C GLY A 110 3.14 -14.01 -3.20
N ALA A 111 2.66 -12.84 -2.78
CA ALA A 111 1.89 -12.70 -1.56
C ALA A 111 0.62 -13.58 -1.57
N THR A 112 -0.13 -13.59 -2.68
CA THR A 112 -1.37 -14.36 -2.80
C THR A 112 -1.13 -15.87 -2.80
N ILE A 113 -0.09 -16.36 -3.49
CA ILE A 113 0.14 -17.80 -3.71
C ILE A 113 1.00 -18.39 -2.59
N ILE A 114 2.06 -17.70 -2.14
CA ILE A 114 3.02 -18.22 -1.15
C ILE A 114 2.54 -17.90 0.27
N VAL A 115 2.25 -16.62 0.58
CA VAL A 115 1.83 -16.19 1.92
C VAL A 115 0.36 -16.49 2.16
N ARG A 116 -0.46 -16.42 1.11
CA ARG A 116 -1.90 -16.65 1.06
C ARG A 116 -2.73 -15.49 1.63
N ARG A 117 -3.99 -15.47 1.22
CA ARG A 117 -4.99 -14.51 1.69
C ARG A 117 -5.55 -14.95 3.05
N ILE A 118 -6.10 -14.01 3.78
CA ILE A 118 -6.97 -14.26 4.92
C ILE A 118 -8.18 -15.07 4.40
N ARG A 119 -8.60 -16.08 5.17
CA ARG A 119 -9.77 -16.91 4.82
C ARG A 119 -11.02 -16.03 4.72
N GLY A 120 -11.84 -16.24 3.69
CA GLY A 120 -13.01 -15.40 3.40
C GLY A 120 -12.72 -14.14 2.59
N ILE A 121 -11.46 -13.70 2.48
CA ILE A 121 -11.10 -12.58 1.60
C ILE A 121 -10.87 -13.07 0.17
N ASN A 122 -11.68 -12.58 -0.75
CA ASN A 122 -11.67 -12.98 -2.16
C ASN A 122 -10.50 -12.40 -2.94
N ARG A 123 -10.13 -11.14 -2.65
CA ARG A 123 -9.02 -10.43 -3.31
C ARG A 123 -8.23 -9.61 -2.29
N ALA A 124 -6.92 -9.75 -2.32
CA ALA A 124 -6.05 -8.78 -1.68
C ALA A 124 -6.00 -7.50 -2.51
N ALA A 125 -5.85 -6.34 -1.86
CA ALA A 125 -5.80 -5.05 -2.54
C ALA A 125 -4.70 -4.15 -1.99
N ILE A 126 -4.13 -3.31 -2.84
CA ILE A 126 -3.14 -2.30 -2.43
C ILE A 126 -3.89 -1.10 -1.85
N ALA A 127 -3.56 -0.75 -0.62
CA ALA A 127 -4.13 0.38 0.09
C ALA A 127 -3.12 1.55 0.10
N SER A 128 -3.38 2.57 -0.70
CA SER A 128 -2.50 3.74 -0.80
C SER A 128 -3.09 4.92 -0.07
N VAL A 129 -2.35 5.49 0.89
CA VAL A 129 -2.77 6.72 1.57
C VAL A 129 -2.34 7.92 0.74
N LEU A 130 -3.30 8.74 0.35
CA LEU A 130 -3.09 10.00 -0.37
C LEU A 130 -3.05 11.16 0.62
N PRO A 131 -1.97 11.97 0.63
CA PRO A 131 -1.81 13.11 1.53
C PRO A 131 -2.57 14.34 0.98
N LEU A 132 -3.88 14.25 0.96
CA LEU A 132 -4.78 15.30 0.46
C LEU A 132 -5.16 16.31 1.57
N ALA A 133 -6.33 16.93 1.51
CA ALA A 133 -6.79 17.83 2.57
C ALA A 133 -6.77 17.16 3.94
N ASN A 134 -7.24 15.90 3.99
CA ASN A 134 -7.01 14.95 5.07
C ASN A 134 -6.39 13.68 4.46
N PRO A 135 -5.64 12.88 5.24
CA PRO A 135 -5.21 11.57 4.77
C PRO A 135 -6.40 10.74 4.31
N MET A 136 -6.39 10.29 3.06
CA MET A 136 -7.45 9.48 2.46
C MET A 136 -6.85 8.17 1.94
N LEU A 137 -7.43 7.05 2.34
CA LEU A 137 -7.05 5.74 1.85
C LEU A 137 -7.76 5.45 0.52
N LEU A 138 -7.00 5.22 -0.53
CA LEU A 138 -7.50 4.72 -1.81
C LEU A 138 -7.33 3.20 -1.86
N MET A 139 -8.39 2.47 -2.12
CA MET A 139 -8.40 1.03 -2.21
C MET A 139 -9.44 0.53 -3.23
N ASP A 140 -9.05 -0.17 -4.27
CA ASP A 140 -7.77 -0.72 -4.66
C ASP A 140 -6.98 0.27 -5.53
N SER A 141 -5.71 0.46 -5.24
CA SER A 141 -4.85 1.39 -5.98
C SER A 141 -4.03 0.72 -7.10
N GLY A 142 -4.35 -0.54 -7.47
CA GLY A 142 -3.72 -1.16 -8.64
C GLY A 142 -3.41 -2.66 -8.55
N ALA A 143 -3.98 -3.41 -7.60
CA ALA A 143 -3.78 -4.85 -7.52
C ALA A 143 -4.73 -5.65 -8.46
N ASN A 144 -5.99 -5.21 -8.60
CA ASN A 144 -7.03 -5.95 -9.29
C ASN A 144 -7.69 -5.10 -10.38
N LEU A 145 -7.40 -5.39 -11.64
CA LEU A 145 -7.99 -4.66 -12.78
C LEU A 145 -9.50 -4.87 -12.90
N THR A 146 -9.98 -6.04 -12.51
CA THR A 146 -11.40 -6.40 -12.54
C THR A 146 -11.81 -6.99 -11.20
N VAL A 147 -12.90 -6.48 -10.65
CA VAL A 147 -13.44 -6.86 -9.33
C VAL A 147 -14.96 -7.06 -9.42
N THR A 148 -15.53 -7.69 -8.39
CA THR A 148 -16.97 -7.80 -8.19
C THR A 148 -17.43 -6.81 -7.11
N SER A 149 -18.74 -6.61 -7.01
CA SER A 149 -19.34 -5.81 -5.94
C SER A 149 -18.98 -6.31 -4.53
N ASP A 150 -18.91 -7.64 -4.33
CA ASP A 150 -18.41 -8.25 -3.09
C ASP A 150 -16.97 -7.84 -2.76
N ASN A 151 -16.09 -7.73 -3.78
CA ASN A 151 -14.73 -7.28 -3.53
C ASN A 151 -14.70 -5.82 -3.06
N ILE A 152 -15.55 -4.96 -3.63
CA ILE A 152 -15.65 -3.56 -3.21
C ILE A 152 -16.08 -3.46 -1.74
N ILE A 153 -17.03 -4.28 -1.29
CA ILE A 153 -17.42 -4.36 0.14
C ILE A 153 -16.25 -4.79 1.01
N GLN A 154 -15.54 -5.84 0.61
CA GLN A 154 -14.37 -6.30 1.36
C GLN A 154 -13.27 -5.21 1.41
N PHE A 155 -13.06 -4.47 0.32
CA PHE A 155 -12.11 -3.34 0.28
C PHE A 155 -12.57 -2.22 1.22
N ALA A 156 -13.85 -1.87 1.22
CA ALA A 156 -14.41 -0.85 2.09
C ALA A 156 -14.21 -1.19 3.57
N PHE A 157 -14.47 -2.44 3.94
CA PHE A 157 -14.25 -2.89 5.31
C PHE A 157 -12.77 -2.87 5.70
N MET A 158 -11.91 -3.48 4.88
CA MET A 158 -10.46 -3.52 5.12
C MET A 158 -9.88 -2.11 5.22
N GLY A 159 -10.31 -1.20 4.34
CA GLY A 159 -9.89 0.20 4.35
C GLY A 159 -10.39 0.95 5.59
N SER A 160 -11.64 0.73 5.99
CA SER A 160 -12.21 1.30 7.22
C SER A 160 -11.40 0.87 8.44
N LYS A 161 -11.13 -0.44 8.59
CA LYS A 161 -10.31 -0.95 9.70
C LYS A 161 -8.89 -0.41 9.70
N TYR A 162 -8.30 -0.24 8.53
CA TYR A 162 -6.99 0.38 8.41
C TYR A 162 -7.00 1.83 8.92
N MET A 163 -7.96 2.64 8.50
CA MET A 163 -8.05 4.04 8.94
C MET A 163 -8.40 4.17 10.43
N GLU A 164 -9.21 3.26 10.97
CA GLU A 164 -9.46 3.19 12.42
C GLU A 164 -8.17 2.92 13.21
N LYS A 165 -7.42 1.88 12.84
CA LYS A 165 -6.27 1.39 13.62
C LYS A 165 -5.01 2.22 13.45
N ILE A 166 -4.72 2.66 12.23
CA ILE A 166 -3.47 3.38 11.91
C ILE A 166 -3.62 4.89 12.09
N TYR A 167 -4.79 5.44 11.73
CA TYR A 167 -5.02 6.89 11.79
C TYR A 167 -5.90 7.33 12.96
N GLY A 168 -6.46 6.39 13.73
CA GLY A 168 -7.30 6.69 14.90
C GLY A 168 -8.64 7.35 14.55
N ILE A 169 -9.13 7.16 13.31
CA ILE A 169 -10.39 7.75 12.86
C ILE A 169 -11.54 6.83 13.27
N ASP A 170 -12.36 7.27 14.21
CA ASP A 170 -13.56 6.54 14.60
C ASP A 170 -14.60 6.56 13.46
N ARG A 171 -15.08 5.38 13.07
CA ARG A 171 -16.07 5.18 11.98
C ARG A 171 -15.71 5.96 10.71
N PRO A 172 -14.60 5.63 10.01
CA PRO A 172 -14.15 6.32 8.81
C PRO A 172 -15.25 6.42 7.77
N ARG A 173 -15.35 7.58 7.11
CA ARG A 173 -16.28 7.81 6.01
C ARG A 173 -15.82 7.05 4.77
N VAL A 174 -16.65 6.16 4.26
CA VAL A 174 -16.37 5.36 3.06
C VAL A 174 -17.10 5.95 1.87
N GLY A 175 -16.38 6.33 0.83
CA GLY A 175 -16.91 6.78 -0.46
C GLY A 175 -16.58 5.79 -1.56
N GLN A 176 -17.45 5.67 -2.57
CA GLN A 176 -17.20 4.90 -3.78
C GLN A 176 -16.80 5.84 -4.93
N LEU A 177 -15.64 5.62 -5.55
CA LEU A 177 -15.22 6.42 -6.71
C LEU A 177 -16.17 6.20 -7.88
N ASN A 178 -16.73 7.30 -8.40
CA ASN A 178 -17.70 7.25 -9.49
C ASN A 178 -17.61 8.51 -10.39
N ASN A 179 -18.30 8.49 -11.51
CA ASN A 179 -18.41 9.60 -12.46
C ASN A 179 -19.57 10.58 -12.17
N GLY A 180 -20.30 10.38 -11.08
CA GLY A 180 -21.39 11.23 -10.59
C GLY A 180 -21.81 10.81 -9.20
N THR A 181 -22.50 11.68 -8.47
CA THR A 181 -22.87 11.46 -7.06
C THR A 181 -24.17 10.69 -6.88
N GLU A 182 -25.00 10.59 -7.92
CA GLU A 182 -26.31 9.92 -7.82
C GLU A 182 -26.14 8.40 -7.67
N TYR A 183 -27.03 7.75 -6.94
CA TYR A 183 -26.99 6.32 -6.63
C TYR A 183 -27.00 5.40 -7.86
N ASN A 184 -27.55 5.86 -8.98
CA ASN A 184 -27.69 5.11 -10.23
C ASN A 184 -26.60 5.44 -11.29
N LYS A 185 -25.56 6.17 -10.92
CA LYS A 185 -24.43 6.47 -11.81
C LYS A 185 -23.41 5.35 -11.84
N GLY A 186 -22.61 5.36 -12.90
CA GLY A 186 -21.56 4.37 -13.13
C GLY A 186 -22.05 3.20 -13.98
N ASN A 187 -21.27 2.15 -14.00
CA ASN A 187 -21.60 0.88 -14.65
C ASN A 187 -22.22 -0.11 -13.64
N ALA A 188 -22.47 -1.36 -14.06
CA ALA A 188 -23.06 -2.38 -13.20
C ALA A 188 -22.30 -2.58 -11.87
N LEU A 189 -20.97 -2.56 -11.90
CA LEU A 189 -20.16 -2.69 -10.69
C LEU A 189 -20.50 -1.60 -9.68
N GLN A 190 -20.52 -0.32 -10.10
CA GLN A 190 -20.78 0.80 -9.20
C GLN A 190 -22.22 0.79 -8.64
N THR A 191 -23.20 0.46 -9.46
CA THR A 191 -24.62 0.43 -9.01
C THR A 191 -24.88 -0.72 -8.04
N GLU A 192 -24.34 -1.92 -8.30
CA GLU A 192 -24.42 -3.06 -7.39
C GLU A 192 -23.67 -2.82 -6.08
N SER A 193 -22.45 -2.29 -6.16
CA SER A 193 -21.65 -1.98 -4.98
C SER A 193 -22.28 -0.88 -4.13
N TYR A 194 -22.92 0.12 -4.74
CA TYR A 194 -23.62 1.18 -4.02
C TYR A 194 -24.68 0.62 -3.07
N GLN A 195 -25.50 -0.31 -3.57
CA GLN A 195 -26.55 -0.95 -2.76
C GLN A 195 -25.92 -1.72 -1.59
N LEU A 196 -24.95 -2.58 -1.88
CA LEU A 196 -24.27 -3.38 -0.84
C LEU A 196 -23.58 -2.50 0.21
N LEU A 197 -22.90 -1.43 -0.21
CA LEU A 197 -22.26 -0.48 0.70
C LEU A 197 -23.28 0.24 1.59
N SER A 198 -24.44 0.60 1.05
CA SER A 198 -25.51 1.24 1.80
C SER A 198 -26.10 0.33 2.89
N GLU A 199 -26.09 -0.98 2.68
CA GLU A 199 -26.61 -2.00 3.58
C GLU A 199 -25.53 -2.58 4.53
N SER A 200 -24.25 -2.22 4.33
CA SER A 200 -23.10 -2.84 4.99
C SER A 200 -22.89 -2.49 6.48
N GLY A 201 -23.57 -1.43 6.97
CA GLY A 201 -23.35 -0.87 8.32
C GLY A 201 -22.09 -0.01 8.45
N LEU A 202 -21.27 0.09 7.38
CA LEU A 202 -20.16 1.05 7.30
C LEU A 202 -20.69 2.49 7.26
N ASN A 203 -19.86 3.46 7.58
CA ASN A 203 -20.19 4.87 7.43
C ASN A 203 -20.09 5.31 5.96
N PHE A 204 -20.96 4.73 5.12
CA PHE A 204 -20.96 4.98 3.68
C PHE A 204 -21.53 6.36 3.37
N VAL A 205 -20.77 7.20 2.68
CA VAL A 205 -21.16 8.58 2.30
C VAL A 205 -21.65 8.71 0.86
N GLY A 206 -21.77 7.59 0.12
CA GLY A 206 -22.24 7.56 -1.25
C GLY A 206 -21.13 7.60 -2.29
N ASN A 207 -21.51 7.91 -3.54
CA ASN A 207 -20.58 8.08 -4.64
C ASN A 207 -19.77 9.38 -4.48
N VAL A 208 -18.49 9.32 -4.81
CA VAL A 208 -17.53 10.42 -4.76
C VAL A 208 -16.93 10.63 -6.15
N GLU A 209 -17.07 11.82 -6.70
CA GLU A 209 -16.39 12.18 -7.94
C GLU A 209 -14.92 12.44 -7.69
N ALA A 210 -14.06 12.08 -8.65
CA ALA A 210 -12.62 12.27 -8.57
C ALA A 210 -12.19 13.70 -8.24
N LYS A 211 -12.97 14.72 -8.67
CA LYS A 211 -12.70 16.14 -8.40
C LYS A 211 -12.95 16.52 -6.93
N GLU A 212 -13.83 15.81 -6.22
CA GLU A 212 -14.21 16.11 -4.83
C GLU A 212 -13.30 15.39 -3.82
N ALA A 213 -12.76 14.23 -4.20
CA ALA A 213 -11.91 13.40 -3.34
C ALA A 213 -10.74 14.16 -2.67
N PRO A 214 -10.03 15.11 -3.34
CA PRO A 214 -8.96 15.87 -2.72
C PRO A 214 -9.38 16.77 -1.55
N PHE A 215 -10.67 17.08 -1.41
CA PHE A 215 -11.19 18.01 -0.41
C PHE A 215 -11.65 17.35 0.90
N GLY A 216 -11.36 16.04 1.08
CA GLY A 216 -11.61 15.35 2.35
C GLY A 216 -13.09 14.99 2.57
N VAL A 217 -13.82 14.65 1.50
CA VAL A 217 -15.22 14.21 1.54
C VAL A 217 -15.38 12.80 2.12
N CYS A 218 -14.34 11.97 2.04
CA CYS A 218 -14.28 10.65 2.64
C CYS A 218 -12.88 10.36 3.19
N ASP A 219 -12.78 9.33 4.03
CA ASP A 219 -11.53 8.88 4.63
C ASP A 219 -11.00 7.60 3.95
N VAL A 220 -11.93 6.84 3.34
CA VAL A 220 -11.65 5.66 2.51
C VAL A 220 -12.36 5.84 1.17
N LEU A 221 -11.65 5.77 0.07
CA LEU A 221 -12.20 5.82 -1.28
C LEU A 221 -12.01 4.45 -1.94
N VAL A 222 -13.13 3.74 -2.21
CA VAL A 222 -13.09 2.39 -2.79
C VAL A 222 -13.38 2.40 -4.28
N THR A 223 -12.66 1.54 -5.02
CA THR A 223 -12.80 1.37 -6.46
C THR A 223 -12.13 0.08 -6.93
N ASP A 224 -12.27 -0.27 -8.21
CA ASP A 224 -11.41 -1.28 -8.86
C ASP A 224 -9.97 -0.75 -9.03
N GLY A 225 -9.02 -1.69 -9.17
CA GLY A 225 -7.60 -1.31 -9.25
C GLY A 225 -7.21 -0.60 -10.55
N PHE A 226 -7.98 -0.72 -11.63
CA PHE A 226 -7.71 0.03 -12.86
C PHE A 226 -8.05 1.51 -12.66
N SER A 227 -9.26 1.82 -12.23
CA SER A 227 -9.71 3.19 -11.95
C SER A 227 -8.88 3.81 -10.82
N GLY A 228 -8.60 3.04 -9.76
CA GLY A 228 -7.79 3.49 -8.63
C GLY A 228 -6.36 3.84 -9.02
N ASN A 229 -5.71 3.03 -9.85
CA ASN A 229 -4.34 3.34 -10.31
C ASN A 229 -4.31 4.58 -11.23
N ILE A 230 -5.30 4.75 -12.11
CA ILE A 230 -5.41 5.96 -12.95
C ILE A 230 -5.60 7.18 -12.05
N PHE A 231 -6.52 7.13 -11.07
CA PHE A 231 -6.75 8.22 -10.13
C PHE A 231 -5.47 8.54 -9.33
N LEU A 232 -4.81 7.54 -8.73
CA LEU A 232 -3.55 7.68 -8.00
C LEU A 232 -2.49 8.39 -8.85
N LYS A 233 -2.22 7.87 -10.06
CA LYS A 233 -1.20 8.42 -10.96
C LYS A 233 -1.54 9.81 -11.46
N SER A 234 -2.81 10.13 -11.65
CA SER A 234 -3.27 11.48 -12.01
C SER A 234 -3.02 12.46 -10.86
N VAL A 235 -3.38 12.09 -9.63
CA VAL A 235 -3.11 12.91 -8.44
C VAL A 235 -1.62 13.13 -8.24
N GLU A 236 -0.79 12.07 -8.31
CA GLU A 236 0.67 12.17 -8.22
C GLU A 236 1.25 13.09 -9.31
N GLY A 237 0.81 12.92 -10.56
CA GLY A 237 1.29 13.70 -11.69
C GLY A 237 0.92 15.19 -11.58
N VAL A 238 -0.35 15.48 -11.26
CA VAL A 238 -0.82 16.87 -11.07
C VAL A 238 -0.12 17.52 -9.89
N SER A 239 0.07 16.82 -8.77
CA SER A 239 0.79 17.33 -7.61
C SER A 239 2.23 17.70 -7.95
N LYS A 240 2.96 16.84 -8.67
CA LYS A 240 4.32 17.12 -9.14
C LYS A 240 4.37 18.33 -10.08
N PHE A 241 3.42 18.42 -11.02
CA PHE A 241 3.32 19.56 -11.95
C PHE A 241 3.08 20.87 -11.20
N VAL A 242 2.10 20.92 -10.30
CA VAL A 242 1.78 22.12 -9.50
C VAL A 242 2.97 22.54 -8.64
N MET A 243 3.64 21.57 -7.98
CA MET A 243 4.84 21.87 -7.17
C MET A 243 6.01 22.39 -8.01
N SER A 244 6.18 21.89 -9.24
CA SER A 244 7.18 22.42 -10.17
C SER A 244 6.87 23.86 -10.59
N ALA A 245 5.63 24.12 -11.00
CA ALA A 245 5.20 25.47 -11.37
C ALA A 245 5.32 26.45 -10.19
N PHE A 246 4.96 26.01 -8.99
CA PHE A 246 5.12 26.81 -7.78
C PHE A 246 6.60 27.16 -7.50
N LYS A 247 7.49 26.17 -7.65
CA LYS A 247 8.95 26.38 -7.53
C LYS A 247 9.46 27.42 -8.54
N GLU A 248 9.01 27.36 -9.80
CA GLU A 248 9.38 28.34 -10.83
C GLU A 248 9.02 29.77 -10.42
N VAL A 249 7.80 29.98 -9.91
CA VAL A 249 7.35 31.27 -9.39
C VAL A 249 8.22 31.76 -8.24
N LEU A 250 8.49 30.89 -7.27
CA LEU A 250 9.30 31.22 -6.09
C LEU A 250 10.76 31.53 -6.41
N THR A 251 11.29 31.07 -7.54
CA THR A 251 12.69 31.23 -7.94
C THR A 251 12.87 32.14 -9.16
N ALA A 252 11.81 32.81 -9.65
CA ALA A 252 11.80 33.55 -10.89
C ALA A 252 12.80 34.72 -10.94
N ASN A 253 13.02 35.42 -9.82
CA ASN A 253 13.95 36.54 -9.72
C ASN A 253 14.51 36.68 -8.29
N THR A 254 15.43 37.66 -8.10
CA THR A 254 16.08 37.86 -6.78
C THR A 254 15.07 38.25 -5.69
N ALA A 255 14.07 39.06 -6.01
CA ALA A 255 13.06 39.49 -5.03
C ALA A 255 12.21 38.30 -4.55
N THR A 256 11.75 37.41 -5.48
CA THR A 256 11.01 36.21 -5.12
C THR A 256 11.86 35.23 -4.32
N LYS A 257 13.15 35.07 -4.64
CA LYS A 257 14.07 34.23 -3.86
C LYS A 257 14.22 34.71 -2.41
N ILE A 258 14.36 36.05 -2.20
CA ILE A 258 14.43 36.64 -0.86
C ILE A 258 13.11 36.43 -0.10
N ALA A 259 11.98 36.68 -0.75
CA ALA A 259 10.67 36.42 -0.16
C ALA A 259 10.49 34.93 0.21
N THR A 260 10.98 34.01 -0.63
CA THR A 260 10.95 32.57 -0.35
C THR A 260 11.72 32.19 0.92
N LEU A 261 12.83 32.87 1.21
CA LEU A 261 13.58 32.61 2.45
C LEU A 261 12.75 32.94 3.69
N THR A 262 11.92 33.98 3.66
CA THR A 262 11.04 34.32 4.80
C THR A 262 9.88 33.34 4.99
N MET A 263 9.53 32.57 3.96
CA MET A 263 8.46 31.58 3.95
C MET A 263 9.00 30.14 3.97
N TYR A 264 10.31 29.95 4.09
CA TYR A 264 10.96 28.65 3.91
C TYR A 264 10.34 27.52 4.72
N ASP A 265 10.09 27.77 6.01
CA ASP A 265 9.51 26.73 6.90
C ASP A 265 8.10 26.35 6.46
N LYS A 266 7.27 27.31 6.05
CA LYS A 266 5.90 27.04 5.57
C LYS A 266 5.89 26.29 4.23
N ILE A 267 6.82 26.62 3.35
CA ILE A 267 6.99 25.91 2.07
C ILE A 267 7.50 24.49 2.31
N LYS A 268 8.40 24.30 3.27
CA LYS A 268 8.91 23.00 3.67
C LYS A 268 7.78 22.13 4.27
N GLU A 269 6.99 22.67 5.20
CA GLU A 269 5.80 21.99 5.77
C GLU A 269 4.82 21.57 4.66
N MET A 270 4.51 22.50 3.74
CA MET A 270 3.63 22.21 2.61
C MET A 270 4.19 21.09 1.73
N ARG A 271 5.49 21.13 1.40
CA ARG A 271 6.14 20.09 0.59
C ARG A 271 6.10 18.72 1.27
N GLN A 272 6.41 18.66 2.56
CA GLN A 272 6.35 17.43 3.34
C GLN A 272 4.93 16.85 3.36
N ARG A 273 3.91 17.71 3.47
CA ARG A 273 2.50 17.28 3.42
C ARG A 273 2.12 16.57 2.12
N PHE A 274 2.74 16.94 0.98
CA PHE A 274 2.48 16.32 -0.33
C PHE A 274 3.50 15.22 -0.68
N ASP A 275 4.42 14.90 0.23
CA ASP A 275 5.43 13.87 -0.02
C ASP A 275 4.88 12.49 0.36
N SER A 276 4.62 11.67 -0.66
CA SER A 276 4.16 10.30 -0.45
C SER A 276 5.20 9.41 0.25
N ALA A 277 6.49 9.79 0.23
CA ALA A 277 7.55 9.07 0.91
C ALA A 277 7.42 9.11 2.46
N GLU A 278 6.80 10.16 3.01
CA GLU A 278 6.53 10.30 4.44
C GLU A 278 5.53 9.26 4.96
N HIS A 279 4.59 8.82 4.12
CA HIS A 279 3.59 7.82 4.51
C HIS A 279 4.09 6.37 4.47
N GLY A 280 5.33 6.15 4.01
CA GLY A 280 5.93 4.82 3.89
C GLY A 280 5.50 4.11 2.60
N GLY A 281 5.22 2.82 2.68
CA GLY A 281 4.73 2.04 1.55
C GLY A 281 3.20 1.91 1.56
N ALA A 282 2.66 1.20 0.58
CA ALA A 282 1.25 0.81 0.51
C ALA A 282 1.10 -0.64 1.00
N PRO A 283 0.36 -0.91 2.09
CA PRO A 283 0.12 -2.28 2.53
C PRO A 283 -0.75 -3.04 1.54
N LEU A 284 -0.48 -4.33 1.40
CA LEU A 284 -1.32 -5.26 0.67
C LEU A 284 -2.30 -5.88 1.67
N LEU A 285 -3.49 -5.28 1.79
CA LEU A 285 -4.53 -5.75 2.71
C LEU A 285 -5.21 -7.02 2.20
N GLY A 286 -5.63 -7.88 3.13
CA GLY A 286 -6.27 -9.16 2.82
C GLY A 286 -5.30 -10.33 2.64
N ILE A 287 -3.98 -10.11 2.81
CA ILE A 287 -2.96 -11.17 2.92
C ILE A 287 -2.77 -11.56 4.38
N SER A 288 -2.58 -12.85 4.65
CA SER A 288 -2.52 -13.40 6.01
C SER A 288 -1.36 -12.90 6.86
N LYS A 289 -0.32 -12.35 6.24
CA LYS A 289 0.83 -11.71 6.89
C LYS A 289 1.11 -10.35 6.25
N PRO A 290 1.61 -9.37 7.00
CA PRO A 290 1.89 -8.02 6.49
C PRO A 290 2.89 -8.00 5.34
N VAL A 291 2.47 -7.43 4.21
CA VAL A 291 3.30 -7.17 3.04
C VAL A 291 3.15 -5.70 2.67
N ILE A 292 4.25 -4.97 2.61
CA ILE A 292 4.28 -3.55 2.30
C ILE A 292 4.95 -3.33 0.95
N LYS A 293 4.24 -2.70 0.04
CA LYS A 293 4.77 -2.26 -1.26
C LYS A 293 5.38 -0.86 -1.11
N ALA A 294 6.70 -0.75 -1.19
CA ALA A 294 7.38 0.53 -1.38
C ALA A 294 7.35 0.95 -2.85
N HIS A 295 7.41 2.25 -3.14
CA HIS A 295 7.44 2.74 -4.52
C HIS A 295 8.72 2.30 -5.23
N GLY A 296 8.68 2.02 -6.55
CA GLY A 296 9.87 1.60 -7.31
C GLY A 296 11.03 2.59 -7.19
N SER A 297 10.76 3.87 -7.18
CA SER A 297 11.76 4.94 -7.04
C SER A 297 12.09 5.33 -5.59
N SER A 298 11.73 4.52 -4.60
CA SER A 298 12.01 4.80 -3.18
C SER A 298 13.49 5.05 -2.92
N ASP A 299 13.77 6.09 -2.15
CA ASP A 299 15.06 6.34 -1.54
C ASP A 299 15.17 5.65 -0.15
N ALA A 300 16.31 5.81 0.50
CA ALA A 300 16.58 5.21 1.81
C ALA A 300 15.57 5.63 2.89
N VAL A 301 15.09 6.88 2.85
CA VAL A 301 14.11 7.40 3.82
C VAL A 301 12.75 6.74 3.58
N ALA A 302 12.33 6.63 2.33
CA ALA A 302 11.09 5.95 1.96
C ALA A 302 11.10 4.46 2.36
N ILE A 303 12.21 3.75 2.15
CA ILE A 303 12.37 2.35 2.60
C ILE A 303 12.28 2.26 4.14
N LYS A 304 12.99 3.12 4.88
CA LYS A 304 12.88 3.18 6.34
C LYS A 304 11.43 3.43 6.79
N ASN A 305 10.72 4.34 6.15
CA ASN A 305 9.33 4.64 6.45
C ASN A 305 8.40 3.46 6.11
N ALA A 306 8.70 2.69 5.05
CA ALA A 306 7.97 1.45 4.75
C ALA A 306 8.17 0.38 5.84
N VAL A 307 9.37 0.29 6.42
CA VAL A 307 9.64 -0.56 7.59
C VAL A 307 8.84 -0.08 8.81
N ARG A 308 8.83 1.23 9.09
CA ARG A 308 7.98 1.80 10.15
C ARG A 308 6.52 1.40 9.98
N GLN A 309 6.00 1.49 8.77
CA GLN A 309 4.62 1.10 8.46
C GLN A 309 4.40 -0.40 8.68
N ALA A 310 5.36 -1.25 8.29
CA ALA A 310 5.29 -2.69 8.54
C ALA A 310 5.20 -2.99 10.04
N ILE A 311 6.01 -2.33 10.87
CA ILE A 311 6.00 -2.46 12.32
C ILE A 311 4.62 -2.06 12.88
N PHE A 312 4.10 -0.89 12.52
CA PHE A 312 2.78 -0.45 12.98
C PHE A 312 1.67 -1.41 12.53
N PHE A 313 1.73 -1.89 11.29
CA PHE A 313 0.75 -2.84 10.78
C PHE A 313 0.71 -4.13 11.61
N VAL A 314 1.86 -4.69 11.95
CA VAL A 314 1.95 -5.88 12.82
C VAL A 314 1.39 -5.58 14.22
N GLN A 315 1.76 -4.43 14.81
CA GLN A 315 1.36 -4.07 16.18
C GLN A 315 -0.15 -3.86 16.36
N THR A 316 -0.82 -3.41 15.30
CA THR A 316 -2.26 -3.06 15.38
C THR A 316 -3.20 -4.27 15.31
N GLY A 317 -2.72 -5.44 14.88
CA GLY A 317 -3.55 -6.64 14.73
C GLY A 317 -4.67 -6.52 13.69
N ILE A 318 -4.54 -5.64 12.70
CA ILE A 318 -5.56 -5.40 11.66
C ILE A 318 -5.99 -6.69 10.97
N ASN A 319 -5.05 -7.63 10.72
CA ASN A 319 -5.35 -8.88 10.06
C ASN A 319 -6.35 -9.74 10.83
N ASP A 320 -6.34 -9.69 12.16
CA ASP A 320 -7.28 -10.43 13.00
C ASP A 320 -8.69 -9.84 12.89
N ASP A 321 -8.82 -8.49 12.88
CA ASP A 321 -10.10 -7.82 12.66
C ASP A 321 -10.67 -8.12 11.26
N ILE A 322 -9.80 -8.17 10.24
CA ILE A 322 -10.20 -8.52 8.87
C ILE A 322 -10.66 -9.98 8.79
N ALA A 323 -10.01 -10.90 9.53
CA ALA A 323 -10.38 -12.32 9.56
C ALA A 323 -11.76 -12.51 10.20
N ILE A 324 -12.02 -11.85 11.32
CA ILE A 324 -13.34 -11.87 12.00
C ILE A 324 -14.45 -11.38 11.06
N PHE A 325 -14.20 -10.24 10.40
CA PHE A 325 -15.17 -9.72 9.43
C PHE A 325 -15.43 -10.69 8.28
N ALA A 326 -14.37 -11.29 7.75
CA ALA A 326 -14.50 -12.17 6.59
C ALA A 326 -15.36 -13.42 6.92
N GLU A 327 -15.21 -13.96 8.13
CA GLU A 327 -16.04 -15.07 8.61
C GLU A 327 -17.51 -14.66 8.74
N ASP A 328 -17.79 -13.53 9.41
CA ASP A 328 -19.16 -13.00 9.56
C ASP A 328 -19.83 -12.67 8.22
N TYR A 329 -19.06 -12.16 7.26
CA TYR A 329 -19.58 -11.81 5.94
C TYR A 329 -19.95 -13.05 5.11
N ASP A 330 -19.11 -14.06 5.11
CA ASP A 330 -19.37 -15.32 4.41
C ASP A 330 -20.60 -16.05 4.98
N ASP A 331 -20.75 -16.07 6.31
CA ASP A 331 -21.90 -16.69 6.98
C ASP A 331 -23.22 -15.99 6.60
N LYS A 332 -23.26 -14.66 6.65
CA LYS A 332 -24.43 -13.88 6.25
C LYS A 332 -24.78 -14.06 4.77
N LYS A 333 -23.77 -14.14 3.91
CA LYS A 333 -23.97 -14.38 2.48
C LYS A 333 -24.54 -15.75 2.20
N MET A 334 -24.06 -16.81 2.86
CA MET A 334 -24.60 -18.18 2.74
C MET A 334 -26.08 -18.24 3.15
N ILE A 335 -26.46 -17.55 4.23
CA ILE A 335 -27.85 -17.48 4.68
C ILE A 335 -28.72 -16.79 3.61
N SER A 336 -28.31 -15.61 3.13
CA SER A 336 -29.06 -14.86 2.11
C SER A 336 -29.23 -15.63 0.80
N ASP A 337 -28.17 -16.32 0.33
CA ASP A 337 -28.22 -17.10 -0.91
C ASP A 337 -29.15 -18.33 -0.74
N THR A 338 -29.17 -18.92 0.45
CA THR A 338 -30.08 -20.03 0.79
C THR A 338 -31.53 -19.58 0.81
N GLU A 339 -31.84 -18.44 1.44
CA GLU A 339 -33.19 -17.84 1.47
C GLU A 339 -33.71 -17.54 0.06
N LYS A 340 -32.89 -16.90 -0.79
CA LYS A 340 -33.23 -16.62 -2.19
C LYS A 340 -33.47 -17.87 -3.03
N MET A 341 -32.85 -19.00 -2.66
CA MET A 341 -33.05 -20.27 -3.34
C MET A 341 -34.42 -20.89 -2.95
N TYR A 342 -34.84 -20.74 -1.68
CA TYR A 342 -36.15 -21.20 -1.23
C TYR A 342 -37.32 -20.32 -1.74
N GLU A 343 -37.10 -19.03 -1.95
CA GLU A 343 -38.13 -18.14 -2.52
C GLU A 343 -38.41 -18.37 -4.03
N LYS A 344 -37.49 -19.06 -4.71
CA LYS A 344 -37.62 -19.39 -6.15
C LYS A 344 -38.25 -20.75 -6.43
N VAL A 345 -38.58 -21.52 -5.40
CA VAL A 345 -39.27 -22.83 -5.44
C VAL A 345 -40.73 -22.68 -5.03
#